data_a284e39ffe994a3832d6c99e24766383
#
_entry.id   a284e39ffe994a3832d6c99e24766383
#
_cell.length_a   1.000
_cell.length_b   1.000
_cell.length_c   1.000
_cell.angle_alpha   90.00
_cell.angle_beta   90.00
_cell.angle_gamma   90.00
#
_symmetry.space_group_name_H-M   'P 1'
#
loop_
_entity.id
_entity.type
_entity.pdbx_description
1 polymer ?
#
loop_
_entity_poly.entity_id
_entity_poly.type
_entity_poly.pdbx_seq_one_letter_code
_entity_poly.pdbx_strand_id
1 'polypeptide(L)'
;MSDVTLRAQVLAEALPYIQKYYGKTIVIKYGGSAMISRELREAVIGDVILLSLVGIHVVVVHGGGPEISAMLKKLGKESRFVDGLRCTDAETMDVVQQVLCGKVNKNLAATLNRRGGRAIGLCGLDAGLFQARLLDAKYGLVGELARVDPAPVRDCLTAGYIPVVSTVAQGVDADTAYNINADTAASKLAAAMGAEKLILLTDVRGLLRNPRDEETLIHVVHTYDVPGLVAQGIISGGMIPKM
;
A
#
# COMPACT_ATOMS: atom_id res chain seq x y z
N MET A 1 33.60 -5.74 -20.09
CA MET A 1 32.36 -5.65 -20.90
C MET A 1 32.05 -4.19 -21.14
N SER A 2 31.64 -3.81 -22.36
CA SER A 2 31.21 -2.44 -22.61
C SER A 2 29.88 -2.17 -21.85
N ASP A 3 29.61 -0.92 -21.49
CA ASP A 3 28.37 -0.50 -20.84
C ASP A 3 27.12 -0.94 -21.67
N VAL A 4 27.22 -0.93 -22.98
CA VAL A 4 26.16 -1.38 -23.91
C VAL A 4 25.89 -2.89 -23.77
N THR A 5 26.94 -3.72 -23.67
CA THR A 5 26.79 -5.16 -23.49
C THR A 5 26.13 -5.52 -22.17
N LEU A 6 26.51 -4.81 -21.09
CA LEU A 6 25.90 -5.00 -19.78
C LEU A 6 24.40 -4.65 -19.79
N ARG A 7 24.03 -3.54 -20.42
CA ARG A 7 22.62 -3.12 -20.54
C ARG A 7 21.79 -4.12 -21.35
N ALA A 8 22.33 -4.62 -22.46
CA ALA A 8 21.67 -5.66 -23.26
C ALA A 8 21.47 -6.96 -22.47
N GLN A 9 22.46 -7.36 -21.68
CA GLN A 9 22.38 -8.54 -20.83
C GLN A 9 21.29 -8.39 -19.75
N VAL A 10 21.22 -7.26 -19.04
CA VAL A 10 20.18 -6.98 -18.03
C VAL A 10 18.77 -7.07 -18.63
N LEU A 11 18.57 -6.53 -19.85
CA LEU A 11 17.28 -6.63 -20.54
C LEU A 11 16.94 -8.07 -20.92
N ALA A 12 17.92 -8.84 -21.39
CA ALA A 12 17.73 -10.27 -21.72
C ALA A 12 17.39 -11.09 -20.47
N GLU A 13 18.04 -10.82 -19.34
CA GLU A 13 17.76 -11.47 -18.05
C GLU A 13 16.38 -11.10 -17.49
N ALA A 14 15.84 -9.92 -17.80
CA ALA A 14 14.50 -9.51 -17.41
C ALA A 14 13.38 -10.22 -18.19
N LEU A 15 13.65 -10.69 -19.42
CA LEU A 15 12.64 -11.22 -20.33
C LEU A 15 11.79 -12.37 -19.74
N PRO A 16 12.35 -13.39 -19.07
CA PRO A 16 11.57 -14.47 -18.48
C PRO A 16 10.59 -13.97 -17.39
N TYR A 17 10.98 -12.94 -16.65
CA TYR A 17 10.12 -12.33 -15.63
C TYR A 17 9.00 -11.53 -16.28
N ILE A 18 9.28 -10.74 -17.32
CA ILE A 18 8.27 -10.01 -18.08
C ILE A 18 7.24 -11.01 -18.64
N GLN A 19 7.68 -12.08 -19.29
CA GLN A 19 6.81 -13.12 -19.83
C GLN A 19 5.94 -13.77 -18.74
N LYS A 20 6.53 -14.08 -17.58
CA LYS A 20 5.83 -14.71 -16.45
C LYS A 20 4.71 -13.82 -15.88
N TYR A 21 4.93 -12.52 -15.81
CA TYR A 21 4.01 -11.58 -15.15
C TYR A 21 3.15 -10.77 -16.12
N TYR A 22 3.37 -10.90 -17.43
CA TYR A 22 2.53 -10.23 -18.44
C TYR A 22 1.05 -10.56 -18.25
N GLY A 23 0.20 -9.55 -18.21
CA GLY A 23 -1.24 -9.67 -17.96
C GLY A 23 -1.61 -10.07 -16.52
N LYS A 24 -0.64 -10.26 -15.62
CA LYS A 24 -0.90 -10.56 -14.21
C LYS A 24 -1.09 -9.29 -13.40
N THR A 25 -1.91 -9.36 -12.35
CA THR A 25 -2.10 -8.24 -11.42
C THR A 25 -1.07 -8.30 -10.30
N ILE A 26 -0.40 -7.18 -10.06
CA ILE A 26 0.50 -6.97 -8.92
C ILE A 26 -0.02 -5.78 -8.11
N VAL A 27 -0.26 -5.99 -6.81
CA VAL A 27 -0.61 -4.92 -5.88
C VAL A 27 0.65 -4.46 -5.16
N ILE A 28 0.91 -3.16 -5.17
CA ILE A 28 2.06 -2.55 -4.50
C ILE A 28 1.55 -1.64 -3.38
N LYS A 29 1.86 -1.98 -2.15
CA LYS A 29 1.63 -1.08 -1.02
C LYS A 29 2.76 -0.08 -0.93
N TYR A 30 2.43 1.20 -1.09
CA TYR A 30 3.35 2.33 -1.03
C TYR A 30 3.21 3.11 0.28
N GLY A 31 4.30 3.26 1.03
CA GLY A 31 4.28 3.92 2.34
C GLY A 31 5.69 4.06 2.92
N GLY A 32 5.77 4.51 4.18
CA GLY A 32 7.02 4.63 4.91
C GLY A 32 7.99 5.65 4.30
N SER A 33 9.29 5.38 4.38
CA SER A 33 10.36 6.24 3.89
C SER A 33 10.31 6.49 2.38
N ALA A 34 9.74 5.56 1.61
CA ALA A 34 9.51 5.73 0.17
C ALA A 34 8.61 6.93 -0.16
N MET A 35 7.79 7.39 0.79
CA MET A 35 6.99 8.62 0.63
C MET A 35 7.77 9.88 0.99
N ILE A 36 8.79 9.78 1.83
CA ILE A 36 9.55 10.92 2.38
C ILE A 36 10.79 11.21 1.53
N SER A 37 11.60 10.19 1.24
CA SER A 37 12.79 10.36 0.39
C SER A 37 12.41 10.64 -1.05
N ARG A 38 13.02 11.69 -1.62
CA ARG A 38 12.81 12.06 -3.02
C ARG A 38 13.34 10.97 -3.96
N GLU A 39 14.52 10.46 -3.69
CA GLU A 39 15.20 9.43 -4.49
C GLU A 39 14.39 8.14 -4.53
N LEU A 40 13.96 7.64 -3.35
CA LEU A 40 13.14 6.42 -3.25
C LEU A 40 11.79 6.60 -3.94
N ARG A 41 11.15 7.75 -3.77
CA ARG A 41 9.90 8.07 -4.46
C ARG A 41 10.08 8.06 -5.99
N GLU A 42 11.15 8.66 -6.48
CA GLU A 42 11.45 8.70 -7.91
C GLU A 42 11.73 7.31 -8.48
N ALA A 43 12.45 6.46 -7.75
CA ALA A 43 12.69 5.07 -8.11
C ALA A 43 11.38 4.27 -8.19
N VAL A 44 10.58 4.28 -7.12
CA VAL A 44 9.29 3.56 -7.09
C VAL A 44 8.34 3.99 -8.20
N ILE A 45 8.26 5.29 -8.48
CA ILE A 45 7.43 5.82 -9.59
C ILE A 45 7.93 5.26 -10.94
N GLY A 46 9.26 5.22 -11.15
CA GLY A 46 9.87 4.61 -12.34
C GLY A 46 9.52 3.13 -12.48
N ASP A 47 9.65 2.37 -11.39
CA ASP A 47 9.35 0.94 -11.37
C ASP A 47 7.87 0.65 -11.65
N VAL A 48 6.94 1.40 -11.04
CA VAL A 48 5.49 1.27 -11.29
C VAL A 48 5.16 1.51 -12.76
N ILE A 49 5.74 2.56 -13.36
CA ILE A 49 5.53 2.88 -14.78
C ILE A 49 6.14 1.77 -15.67
N LEU A 50 7.36 1.33 -15.38
CA LEU A 50 8.01 0.26 -16.13
C LEU A 50 7.18 -1.02 -16.12
N LEU A 51 6.73 -1.47 -14.95
CA LEU A 51 5.89 -2.65 -14.81
C LEU A 51 4.60 -2.53 -15.63
N SER A 52 3.96 -1.36 -15.60
CA SER A 52 2.76 -1.10 -16.40
C SER A 52 3.05 -1.12 -17.92
N LEU A 53 4.16 -0.53 -18.35
CA LEU A 53 4.54 -0.49 -19.77
C LEU A 53 4.88 -1.86 -20.35
N VAL A 54 5.43 -2.78 -19.54
CA VAL A 54 5.70 -4.16 -19.97
C VAL A 54 4.47 -5.08 -19.88
N GLY A 55 3.27 -4.52 -19.64
CA GLY A 55 2.01 -5.24 -19.69
C GLY A 55 1.58 -5.90 -18.38
N ILE A 56 2.17 -5.52 -17.26
CA ILE A 56 1.73 -5.95 -15.93
C ILE A 56 0.63 -5.02 -15.43
N HIS A 57 -0.45 -5.56 -14.88
CA HIS A 57 -1.53 -4.79 -14.28
C HIS A 57 -1.13 -4.35 -12.86
N VAL A 58 -0.65 -3.11 -12.72
CA VAL A 58 -0.17 -2.58 -11.44
C VAL A 58 -1.26 -1.81 -10.72
N VAL A 59 -1.49 -2.13 -9.45
CA VAL A 59 -2.36 -1.40 -8.52
C VAL A 59 -1.51 -0.86 -7.38
N VAL A 60 -1.58 0.43 -7.11
CA VAL A 60 -0.86 1.05 -6.00
C VAL A 60 -1.82 1.35 -4.86
N VAL A 61 -1.58 0.79 -3.68
CA VAL A 61 -2.31 1.13 -2.45
C VAL A 61 -1.39 1.96 -1.55
N HIS A 62 -1.86 3.09 -1.07
CA HIS A 62 -1.00 3.98 -0.28
C HIS A 62 -1.63 4.37 1.06
N GLY A 63 -0.78 4.58 2.06
CA GLY A 63 -1.09 5.30 3.29
C GLY A 63 -0.69 6.78 3.19
N GLY A 64 -0.36 7.38 4.33
CA GLY A 64 0.05 8.80 4.43
C GLY A 64 0.18 9.24 5.88
N GLY A 65 0.67 8.33 6.74
CA GLY A 65 0.82 8.60 8.17
C GLY A 65 1.62 9.88 8.48
N PRO A 66 2.78 10.11 7.85
CA PRO A 66 3.57 11.33 8.05
C PRO A 66 2.81 12.60 7.64
N GLU A 67 2.10 12.58 6.51
CA GLU A 67 1.33 13.72 5.99
C GLU A 67 0.13 14.04 6.88
N ILE A 68 -0.55 12.99 7.39
CA ILE A 68 -1.64 13.16 8.38
C ILE A 68 -1.09 13.79 9.66
N SER A 69 0.02 13.26 10.20
CA SER A 69 0.64 13.80 11.41
C SER A 69 1.10 15.25 11.22
N ALA A 70 1.66 15.58 10.07
CA ALA A 70 2.07 16.95 9.75
C ALA A 70 0.85 17.90 9.66
N MET A 71 -0.27 17.44 9.12
CA MET A 71 -1.50 18.25 9.05
C MET A 71 -2.12 18.44 10.43
N LEU A 72 -2.26 17.37 11.22
CA LEU A 72 -2.77 17.46 12.60
C LEU A 72 -1.94 18.44 13.44
N LYS A 73 -0.60 18.36 13.34
CA LYS A 73 0.29 19.32 14.02
C LYS A 73 0.04 20.78 13.62
N LYS A 74 -0.21 21.04 12.32
CA LYS A 74 -0.56 22.39 11.83
C LYS A 74 -1.89 22.89 12.42
N LEU A 75 -2.82 21.99 12.70
CA LEU A 75 -4.11 22.27 13.33
C LEU A 75 -4.04 22.29 14.87
N GLY A 76 -2.83 22.18 15.46
CA GLY A 76 -2.65 22.17 16.91
C GLY A 76 -3.06 20.86 17.58
N LYS A 77 -3.25 19.77 16.81
CA LYS A 77 -3.68 18.47 17.31
C LYS A 77 -2.53 17.46 17.31
N GLU A 78 -2.37 16.74 18.41
CA GLU A 78 -1.36 15.69 18.52
C GLU A 78 -1.85 14.36 17.94
N SER A 79 -0.93 13.64 17.30
CA SER A 79 -1.18 12.28 16.82
C SER A 79 -0.98 11.26 17.93
N ARG A 80 -2.00 10.47 18.23
CA ARG A 80 -1.93 9.37 19.19
C ARG A 80 -1.96 8.03 18.46
N PHE A 81 -1.11 7.10 18.91
CA PHE A 81 -1.05 5.73 18.39
C PHE A 81 -1.21 4.73 19.53
N VAL A 82 -1.95 3.66 19.28
CA VAL A 82 -2.12 2.52 20.17
C VAL A 82 -1.94 1.26 19.32
N ASP A 83 -1.12 0.33 19.76
CA ASP A 83 -0.82 -0.92 19.03
C ASP A 83 -0.38 -0.70 17.56
N GLY A 84 0.29 0.43 17.28
CA GLY A 84 0.70 0.80 15.92
C GLY A 84 -0.41 1.40 15.04
N LEU A 85 -1.64 1.48 15.52
CA LEU A 85 -2.78 2.11 14.84
C LEU A 85 -2.98 3.54 15.33
N ARG A 86 -3.32 4.46 14.41
CA ARG A 86 -3.64 5.84 14.75
C ARG A 86 -5.01 5.91 15.41
N CYS A 87 -5.08 6.38 16.67
CA CYS A 87 -6.36 6.73 17.27
C CYS A 87 -7.01 7.86 16.45
N THR A 88 -8.23 7.63 15.99
CA THR A 88 -8.89 8.46 14.99
C THR A 88 -10.27 8.86 15.50
N ASP A 89 -10.38 10.04 16.15
CA ASP A 89 -11.66 10.67 16.47
C ASP A 89 -12.28 11.31 15.21
N ALA A 90 -13.47 11.88 15.31
CA ALA A 90 -14.18 12.45 14.18
C ALA A 90 -13.38 13.55 13.46
N GLU A 91 -12.80 14.50 14.20
CA GLU A 91 -11.98 15.57 13.62
C GLU A 91 -10.71 15.02 12.96
N THR A 92 -10.09 14.01 13.58
CA THR A 92 -8.94 13.32 12.98
C THR A 92 -9.34 12.58 11.72
N MET A 93 -10.55 11.99 11.66
CA MET A 93 -11.04 11.29 10.47
C MET A 93 -11.23 12.24 9.29
N ASP A 94 -11.75 13.46 9.54
CA ASP A 94 -11.86 14.49 8.51
C ASP A 94 -10.47 14.84 7.93
N VAL A 95 -9.47 15.01 8.79
CA VAL A 95 -8.09 15.25 8.36
C VAL A 95 -7.52 14.05 7.58
N VAL A 96 -7.76 12.82 8.06
CA VAL A 96 -7.34 11.60 7.38
C VAL A 96 -7.92 11.54 5.97
N GLN A 97 -9.21 11.76 5.82
CA GLN A 97 -9.88 11.72 4.52
C GLN A 97 -9.34 12.82 3.58
N GLN A 98 -9.24 14.07 4.03
CA GLN A 98 -8.71 15.17 3.23
C GLN A 98 -7.26 14.91 2.78
N VAL A 99 -6.43 14.43 3.70
CA VAL A 99 -5.00 14.19 3.41
C VAL A 99 -4.83 12.98 2.50
N LEU A 100 -5.45 11.85 2.82
CA LEU A 100 -5.27 10.63 2.03
C LEU A 100 -5.93 10.76 0.65
N CYS A 101 -7.21 11.11 0.59
CA CYS A 101 -7.96 11.10 -0.67
C CYS A 101 -7.68 12.32 -1.54
N GLY A 102 -7.49 13.48 -0.91
CA GLY A 102 -7.25 14.73 -1.62
C GLY A 102 -5.77 14.96 -1.93
N LYS A 103 -4.92 15.04 -0.91
CA LYS A 103 -3.52 15.47 -1.08
C LYS A 103 -2.62 14.33 -1.57
N VAL A 104 -2.50 13.24 -0.80
CA VAL A 104 -1.53 12.18 -1.07
C VAL A 104 -1.89 11.44 -2.35
N ASN A 105 -3.13 10.98 -2.46
CA ASN A 105 -3.64 10.26 -3.61
C ASN A 105 -3.46 11.04 -4.92
N LYS A 106 -3.94 12.27 -4.97
CA LYS A 106 -3.89 13.08 -6.20
C LYS A 106 -2.48 13.50 -6.56
N ASN A 107 -1.61 13.76 -5.58
CA ASN A 107 -0.21 14.06 -5.84
C ASN A 107 0.53 12.84 -6.41
N LEU A 108 0.25 11.64 -5.91
CA LEU A 108 0.86 10.42 -6.41
C LEU A 108 0.40 10.11 -7.84
N ALA A 109 -0.91 10.15 -8.10
CA ALA A 109 -1.45 9.96 -9.44
C ALA A 109 -0.92 11.02 -10.43
N ALA A 110 -0.88 12.29 -10.04
CA ALA A 110 -0.32 13.35 -10.86
C ALA A 110 1.19 13.16 -11.13
N THR A 111 1.94 12.63 -10.18
CA THR A 111 3.37 12.36 -10.38
C THR A 111 3.60 11.21 -11.36
N LEU A 112 2.83 10.12 -11.26
CA LEU A 112 2.84 9.03 -12.25
C LEU A 112 2.51 9.56 -13.65
N ASN A 113 1.45 10.38 -13.77
CA ASN A 113 1.02 10.95 -15.06
C ASN A 113 2.07 11.87 -15.69
N ARG A 114 2.73 12.72 -14.90
CA ARG A 114 3.82 13.60 -15.41
C ARG A 114 5.01 12.83 -15.94
N ARG A 115 5.20 11.57 -15.52
CA ARG A 115 6.31 10.72 -15.96
C ARG A 115 5.92 9.69 -17.02
N GLY A 116 4.74 9.86 -17.64
CA GLY A 116 4.27 9.03 -18.74
C GLY A 116 3.46 7.79 -18.32
N GLY A 117 3.15 7.64 -17.03
CA GLY A 117 2.14 6.69 -16.58
C GLY A 117 0.72 7.18 -16.90
N ARG A 118 -0.26 6.26 -16.88
CA ARG A 118 -1.69 6.58 -16.98
C ARG A 118 -2.36 6.24 -15.66
N ALA A 119 -2.18 7.08 -14.64
CA ALA A 119 -2.69 6.81 -13.30
C ALA A 119 -4.02 7.52 -13.03
N ILE A 120 -4.89 6.83 -12.29
CA ILE A 120 -6.14 7.37 -11.74
C ILE A 120 -6.16 7.18 -10.23
N GLY A 121 -6.50 8.23 -9.49
CA GLY A 121 -6.61 8.18 -8.04
C GLY A 121 -8.03 7.82 -7.60
N LEU A 122 -8.13 6.74 -6.85
CA LEU A 122 -9.33 6.23 -6.19
C LEU A 122 -9.18 6.28 -4.66
N CYS A 123 -10.29 6.25 -3.96
CA CYS A 123 -10.31 5.94 -2.53
C CYS A 123 -11.29 4.79 -2.26
N GLY A 124 -11.25 4.21 -1.09
CA GLY A 124 -12.14 3.11 -0.76
C GLY A 124 -13.63 3.47 -0.71
N LEU A 125 -13.96 4.77 -0.69
CA LEU A 125 -15.35 5.26 -0.78
C LEU A 125 -15.90 5.17 -2.19
N ASP A 126 -15.02 5.21 -3.23
CA ASP A 126 -15.45 5.26 -4.62
C ASP A 126 -16.11 3.92 -5.01
N ALA A 127 -17.33 4.00 -5.51
CA ALA A 127 -18.12 2.85 -5.95
C ALA A 127 -18.23 1.69 -4.93
N GLY A 128 -18.10 1.99 -3.63
CA GLY A 128 -18.16 0.97 -2.58
C GLY A 128 -16.96 0.02 -2.54
N LEU A 129 -15.81 0.45 -3.07
CA LEU A 129 -14.59 -0.34 -3.15
C LEU A 129 -14.18 -0.95 -1.80
N PHE A 130 -14.23 -0.14 -0.70
CA PHE A 130 -13.96 -0.60 0.65
C PHE A 130 -15.14 -0.33 1.58
N GLN A 131 -15.65 -1.38 2.20
CA GLN A 131 -16.67 -1.29 3.24
C GLN A 131 -16.11 -1.84 4.55
N ALA A 132 -16.31 -1.08 5.64
CA ALA A 132 -15.70 -1.39 6.92
C ALA A 132 -16.70 -1.32 8.07
N ARG A 133 -16.35 -1.99 9.16
CA ARG A 133 -16.97 -1.85 10.49
C ARG A 133 -15.94 -1.28 11.45
N LEU A 134 -16.42 -0.77 12.57
CA LEU A 134 -15.55 -0.35 13.66
C LEU A 134 -14.66 -1.52 14.08
N LEU A 135 -13.33 -1.30 14.13
CA LEU A 135 -12.40 -2.32 14.58
C LEU A 135 -12.49 -2.55 16.09
N ASP A 136 -12.35 -1.48 16.87
CA ASP A 136 -12.47 -1.45 18.34
C ASP A 136 -12.63 0.02 18.77
N ALA A 137 -13.52 0.27 19.72
CA ALA A 137 -13.82 1.62 20.23
C ALA A 137 -12.58 2.34 20.78
N LYS A 138 -11.58 1.62 21.27
CA LYS A 138 -10.32 2.19 21.79
C LYS A 138 -9.52 2.96 20.74
N TYR A 139 -9.71 2.65 19.45
CA TYR A 139 -9.02 3.31 18.34
C TYR A 139 -9.86 4.44 17.70
N GLY A 140 -11.13 4.60 18.08
CA GLY A 140 -12.06 5.52 17.41
C GLY A 140 -12.40 5.02 16.01
N LEU A 141 -12.49 5.91 15.03
CA LEU A 141 -12.90 5.62 13.65
C LEU A 141 -11.81 4.89 12.84
N VAL A 142 -11.24 3.85 13.42
CA VAL A 142 -10.40 2.87 12.72
C VAL A 142 -11.27 1.69 12.35
N GLY A 143 -11.23 1.28 11.08
CA GLY A 143 -12.09 0.22 10.56
C GLY A 143 -11.36 -1.08 10.28
N GLU A 144 -12.11 -2.17 10.41
CA GLU A 144 -11.81 -3.46 9.82
C GLU A 144 -12.60 -3.62 8.53
N LEU A 145 -11.93 -4.02 7.43
CA LEU A 145 -12.59 -4.23 6.14
C LEU A 145 -13.51 -5.46 6.21
N ALA A 146 -14.81 -5.20 6.10
CA ALA A 146 -15.86 -6.20 6.04
C ALA A 146 -16.06 -6.74 4.61
N ARG A 147 -15.91 -5.85 3.61
CA ARG A 147 -16.04 -6.19 2.18
C ARG A 147 -15.10 -5.33 1.34
N VAL A 148 -14.57 -5.95 0.29
CA VAL A 148 -13.83 -5.28 -0.79
C VAL A 148 -14.50 -5.63 -2.11
N ASP A 149 -14.92 -4.62 -2.86
CA ASP A 149 -15.40 -4.79 -4.23
C ASP A 149 -14.30 -4.37 -5.22
N PRO A 150 -13.63 -5.31 -5.88
CA PRO A 150 -12.53 -5.00 -6.78
C PRO A 150 -12.98 -4.46 -8.14
N ALA A 151 -14.27 -4.41 -8.44
CA ALA A 151 -14.79 -4.02 -9.77
C ALA A 151 -14.26 -2.67 -10.26
N PRO A 152 -14.33 -1.55 -9.48
CA PRO A 152 -13.85 -0.26 -9.97
C PRO A 152 -12.33 -0.25 -10.26
N VAL A 153 -11.55 -1.07 -9.54
CA VAL A 153 -10.11 -1.21 -9.80
C VAL A 153 -9.87 -2.01 -11.09
N ARG A 154 -10.61 -3.09 -11.30
CA ARG A 154 -10.55 -3.89 -12.54
C ARG A 154 -10.93 -3.08 -13.78
N ASP A 155 -11.96 -2.26 -13.68
CA ASP A 155 -12.41 -1.39 -14.77
C ASP A 155 -11.32 -0.38 -15.15
N CYS A 156 -10.65 0.22 -14.17
CA CYS A 156 -9.51 1.10 -14.41
C CYS A 156 -8.35 0.37 -15.09
N LEU A 157 -8.01 -0.85 -14.65
CA LEU A 157 -6.96 -1.66 -15.29
C LEU A 157 -7.32 -2.02 -16.72
N THR A 158 -8.57 -2.42 -16.99
CA THR A 158 -9.07 -2.74 -18.33
C THR A 158 -9.02 -1.53 -19.25
N ALA A 159 -9.25 -0.33 -18.74
CA ALA A 159 -9.10 0.93 -19.46
C ALA A 159 -7.63 1.38 -19.62
N GLY A 160 -6.66 0.59 -19.13
CA GLY A 160 -5.23 0.87 -19.23
C GLY A 160 -4.72 1.93 -18.24
N TYR A 161 -5.42 2.13 -17.15
CA TYR A 161 -4.96 3.01 -16.06
C TYR A 161 -4.20 2.22 -14.99
N ILE A 162 -3.36 2.93 -14.26
CA ILE A 162 -2.73 2.49 -13.01
C ILE A 162 -3.61 3.02 -11.85
N PRO A 163 -4.43 2.17 -11.19
CA PRO A 163 -5.22 2.59 -10.04
C PRO A 163 -4.31 2.92 -8.85
N VAL A 164 -4.52 4.09 -8.25
CA VAL A 164 -3.85 4.54 -7.04
C VAL A 164 -4.90 4.67 -5.95
N VAL A 165 -4.91 3.77 -4.98
CA VAL A 165 -5.99 3.61 -4.00
C VAL A 165 -5.56 4.11 -2.64
N SER A 166 -6.33 5.04 -2.07
CA SER A 166 -6.19 5.48 -0.68
C SER A 166 -7.09 4.68 0.26
N THR A 167 -6.69 4.59 1.53
CA THR A 167 -7.22 3.62 2.50
C THR A 167 -8.25 4.22 3.46
N VAL A 168 -9.27 4.84 2.89
CA VAL A 168 -10.48 5.29 3.60
C VAL A 168 -11.64 4.42 3.13
N ALA A 169 -12.43 3.90 4.04
CA ALA A 169 -13.54 2.99 3.74
C ALA A 169 -14.89 3.55 4.21
N GLN A 170 -15.97 3.19 3.51
CA GLN A 170 -17.35 3.47 3.91
C GLN A 170 -17.79 2.55 5.04
N GLY A 171 -18.49 3.07 6.03
CA GLY A 171 -19.15 2.26 7.06
C GLY A 171 -20.28 1.41 6.47
N VAL A 172 -20.37 0.15 6.91
CA VAL A 172 -21.46 -0.76 6.50
C VAL A 172 -22.75 -0.40 7.24
N ASP A 173 -22.62 -0.13 8.54
CA ASP A 173 -23.75 0.02 9.45
C ASP A 173 -23.98 1.49 9.88
N ALA A 174 -23.18 2.42 9.35
CA ALA A 174 -23.23 3.83 9.70
C ALA A 174 -22.83 4.72 8.52
N ASP A 175 -23.42 5.89 8.43
CA ASP A 175 -23.01 6.93 7.47
C ASP A 175 -21.74 7.64 8.00
N THR A 176 -20.66 6.88 8.02
CA THR A 176 -19.35 7.34 8.48
C THR A 176 -18.23 6.74 7.64
N ALA A 177 -17.08 7.41 7.63
CA ALA A 177 -15.87 6.88 7.02
C ALA A 177 -14.94 6.31 8.10
N TYR A 178 -14.16 5.30 7.71
CA TYR A 178 -13.16 4.67 8.57
C TYR A 178 -11.76 4.79 7.98
N ASN A 179 -10.80 5.07 8.86
CA ASN A 179 -9.38 4.99 8.56
C ASN A 179 -8.93 3.53 8.57
N ILE A 180 -8.41 3.04 7.44
CA ILE A 180 -7.96 1.64 7.31
C ILE A 180 -6.45 1.58 7.29
N ASN A 181 -5.86 0.62 8.00
CA ASN A 181 -4.44 0.34 7.90
C ASN A 181 -4.05 -0.01 6.46
N ALA A 182 -3.00 0.62 5.93
CA ALA A 182 -2.66 0.50 4.52
C ALA A 182 -2.12 -0.89 4.13
N ASP A 183 -1.45 -1.60 5.05
CA ASP A 183 -0.98 -2.97 4.79
C ASP A 183 -2.18 -3.92 4.74
N THR A 184 -3.14 -3.77 5.66
CA THR A 184 -4.40 -4.52 5.67
C THR A 184 -5.24 -4.24 4.42
N ALA A 185 -5.38 -2.98 4.02
CA ALA A 185 -6.13 -2.63 2.82
C ALA A 185 -5.50 -3.22 1.55
N ALA A 186 -4.17 -3.14 1.43
CA ALA A 186 -3.45 -3.71 0.30
C ALA A 186 -3.58 -5.24 0.23
N SER A 187 -3.48 -5.92 1.37
CA SER A 187 -3.63 -7.39 1.49
C SER A 187 -5.04 -7.84 1.10
N LYS A 188 -6.08 -7.19 1.64
CA LYS A 188 -7.48 -7.51 1.32
C LYS A 188 -7.82 -7.20 -0.15
N LEU A 189 -7.32 -6.09 -0.70
CA LEU A 189 -7.50 -5.76 -2.11
C LEU A 189 -6.77 -6.77 -3.01
N ALA A 190 -5.52 -7.13 -2.69
CA ALA A 190 -4.76 -8.13 -3.45
C ALA A 190 -5.50 -9.47 -3.51
N ALA A 191 -6.04 -9.92 -2.38
CA ALA A 191 -6.84 -11.15 -2.30
C ALA A 191 -8.13 -11.04 -3.15
N ALA A 192 -8.89 -9.93 -3.04
CA ALA A 192 -10.12 -9.71 -3.81
C ALA A 192 -9.86 -9.59 -5.32
N MET A 193 -8.69 -9.06 -5.72
CA MET A 193 -8.26 -8.98 -7.11
C MET A 193 -7.80 -10.34 -7.67
N GLY A 194 -7.47 -11.32 -6.82
CA GLY A 194 -6.72 -12.52 -7.22
C GLY A 194 -5.33 -12.16 -7.73
N ALA A 195 -4.67 -11.20 -7.06
CA ALA A 195 -3.36 -10.71 -7.49
C ALA A 195 -2.31 -11.81 -7.42
N GLU A 196 -1.44 -11.88 -8.43
CA GLU A 196 -0.31 -12.80 -8.48
C GLU A 196 0.73 -12.49 -7.38
N LYS A 197 0.88 -11.20 -7.05
CA LYS A 197 1.78 -10.74 -5.99
C LYS A 197 1.22 -9.53 -5.24
N LEU A 198 1.55 -9.48 -3.95
CA LEU A 198 1.51 -8.28 -3.13
C LEU A 198 2.95 -7.88 -2.79
N ILE A 199 3.34 -6.66 -3.11
CA ILE A 199 4.63 -6.10 -2.76
C ILE A 199 4.41 -5.04 -1.68
N LEU A 200 5.03 -5.22 -0.52
CA LEU A 200 4.97 -4.27 0.58
C LEU A 200 6.28 -3.47 0.63
N LEU A 201 6.24 -2.20 0.23
CA LEU A 201 7.37 -1.31 0.41
C LEU A 201 7.39 -0.83 1.86
N THR A 202 8.49 -1.07 2.55
CA THR A 202 8.63 -0.87 4.00
C THR A 202 10.02 -0.35 4.36
N ASP A 203 10.15 0.23 5.54
CA ASP A 203 11.41 0.80 6.04
C ASP A 203 12.36 -0.24 6.64
N VAL A 204 11.90 -1.49 6.74
CA VAL A 204 12.69 -2.60 7.24
C VAL A 204 13.09 -3.52 6.08
N ARG A 205 14.27 -4.12 6.16
CA ARG A 205 14.81 -5.01 5.12
C ARG A 205 13.97 -6.26 4.89
N GLY A 206 13.21 -6.67 5.89
CA GLY A 206 12.34 -7.84 5.87
C GLY A 206 12.06 -8.34 7.27
N LEU A 207 11.61 -9.59 7.39
CA LEU A 207 11.45 -10.26 8.67
C LEU A 207 12.79 -10.75 9.17
N LEU A 208 13.24 -10.24 10.32
CA LEU A 208 14.49 -10.62 10.98
C LEU A 208 14.17 -11.48 12.22
N ARG A 209 14.94 -12.54 12.46
CA ARG A 209 14.84 -13.28 13.74
C ARG A 209 15.29 -12.40 14.92
N ASN A 210 16.32 -11.59 14.70
CA ASN A 210 16.77 -10.57 15.62
C ASN A 210 16.72 -9.21 14.93
N PRO A 211 15.85 -8.26 15.36
CA PRO A 211 15.71 -6.94 14.73
C PRO A 211 16.98 -6.08 14.70
N ARG A 212 18.00 -6.44 15.50
CA ARG A 212 19.28 -5.74 15.56
C ARG A 212 20.37 -6.37 14.69
N ASP A 213 20.05 -7.46 13.99
CA ASP A 213 21.04 -8.23 13.22
C ASP A 213 20.43 -8.57 11.84
N GLU A 214 20.88 -7.85 10.82
CA GLU A 214 20.42 -7.99 9.42
C GLU A 214 20.77 -9.35 8.80
N GLU A 215 21.79 -10.04 9.32
CA GLU A 215 22.18 -11.38 8.85
C GLU A 215 21.13 -12.46 9.25
N THR A 216 20.22 -12.11 10.16
CA THR A 216 19.12 -12.99 10.58
C THR A 216 17.87 -12.87 9.70
N LEU A 217 17.99 -12.32 8.49
CA LEU A 217 16.90 -12.15 7.55
C LEU A 217 16.27 -13.50 7.18
N ILE A 218 14.96 -13.59 7.33
CA ILE A 218 14.18 -14.75 6.89
C ILE A 218 13.70 -14.47 5.46
N HIS A 219 14.32 -15.14 4.51
CA HIS A 219 14.05 -14.91 3.08
C HIS A 219 12.69 -15.45 2.61
N VAL A 220 12.22 -16.54 3.24
CA VAL A 220 10.95 -17.21 2.89
C VAL A 220 10.22 -17.56 4.17
N VAL A 221 8.95 -17.20 4.23
CA VAL A 221 8.00 -17.58 5.31
C VAL A 221 6.81 -18.24 4.65
N HIS A 222 6.50 -19.45 5.06
CA HIS A 222 5.28 -20.11 4.64
C HIS A 222 4.14 -19.75 5.60
N THR A 223 2.90 -19.75 5.12
CA THR A 223 1.72 -19.39 5.92
C THR A 223 1.58 -20.25 7.18
N TYR A 224 2.00 -21.51 7.13
CA TYR A 224 2.00 -22.41 8.29
C TYR A 224 3.07 -22.09 9.35
N ASP A 225 4.12 -21.30 9.00
CA ASP A 225 5.16 -20.86 9.94
C ASP A 225 4.71 -19.66 10.78
N VAL A 226 3.77 -18.86 10.25
CA VAL A 226 3.36 -17.57 10.84
C VAL A 226 2.92 -17.70 12.30
N PRO A 227 2.04 -18.65 12.70
CA PRO A 227 1.64 -18.79 14.10
C PRO A 227 2.82 -19.04 15.04
N GLY A 228 3.78 -19.87 14.62
CA GLY A 228 5.00 -20.16 15.38
C GLY A 228 5.91 -18.94 15.54
N LEU A 229 6.06 -18.14 14.49
CA LEU A 229 6.87 -16.91 14.50
C LEU A 229 6.21 -15.81 15.37
N VAL A 230 4.87 -15.75 15.39
CA VAL A 230 4.12 -14.88 16.31
C VAL A 230 4.33 -15.30 17.76
N ALA A 231 4.18 -16.61 18.06
CA ALA A 231 4.38 -17.13 19.41
C ALA A 231 5.81 -16.89 19.95
N GLN A 232 6.82 -16.88 19.06
CA GLN A 232 8.20 -16.56 19.39
C GLN A 232 8.47 -15.06 19.49
N GLY A 233 7.49 -14.18 19.21
CA GLY A 233 7.66 -12.73 19.21
C GLY A 233 8.47 -12.17 18.03
N ILE A 234 8.83 -13.01 17.05
CA ILE A 234 9.54 -12.60 15.83
C ILE A 234 8.63 -11.75 14.95
N ILE A 235 7.36 -12.16 14.81
CA ILE A 235 6.30 -11.36 14.18
C ILE A 235 5.55 -10.63 15.29
N SER A 236 5.71 -9.31 15.37
CA SER A 236 5.06 -8.48 16.40
C SER A 236 4.79 -7.07 15.90
N GLY A 237 3.93 -6.32 16.59
CA GLY A 237 3.62 -4.91 16.31
C GLY A 237 3.23 -4.67 14.86
N GLY A 238 3.90 -3.72 14.20
CA GLY A 238 3.66 -3.34 12.81
C GLY A 238 3.96 -4.43 11.76
N MET A 239 4.55 -5.56 12.16
CA MET A 239 4.78 -6.70 11.28
C MET A 239 3.54 -7.59 11.12
N ILE A 240 2.65 -7.61 12.13
CA ILE A 240 1.42 -8.43 12.12
C ILE A 240 0.56 -8.17 10.88
N PRO A 241 0.23 -6.93 10.51
CA PRO A 241 -0.62 -6.67 9.34
C PRO A 241 0.08 -6.93 7.98
N LYS A 242 1.37 -7.28 7.99
CA LYS A 242 2.15 -7.58 6.78
C LYS A 242 2.22 -9.08 6.47
N MET A 243 1.88 -9.91 7.48
CA MET A 243 1.89 -11.37 7.41
C MET A 243 0.47 -11.95 7.36
#